data_86277c786b52943b975dac8864cd13b1
#
_entry.id   86277c786b52943b975dac8864cd13b1
#
_cell.length_a   1.000
_cell.length_b   1.000
_cell.length_c   1.000
_cell.angle_alpha   90.00
_cell.angle_beta   90.00
_cell.angle_gamma   90.00
#
_symmetry.space_group_name_H-M   'P 1'
#
loop_
_entity.id
_entity.type
_entity.pdbx_description
1 polymer ?
#
loop_
_entity_poly.entity_id
_entity_poly.type
_entity_poly.pdbx_seq_one_letter_code
_entity_poly.pdbx_strand_id
1 'polypeptide(L)'
;RWTLIFFGYSIRLHHWIRSDDRRFFHDHACNLTSIVLKGQYKNVTPDGEFLVKAPSIWHAKAEQRHYLDIPKGGAWTLLFFGRPRRKWGFWVNDHKWRPLRYFHKYGIIQDENYQ
;
A
#
# COMPACT_ATOMS: atom_id res chain seq x y z
N ARG A 1 -4.62 4.19 -13.92
CA ARG A 1 -3.76 3.07 -13.49
C ARG A 1 -3.46 2.16 -14.65
N TRP A 2 -2.21 1.87 -14.87
CA TRP A 2 -1.73 0.98 -15.93
C TRP A 2 -1.04 -0.22 -15.29
N THR A 3 -1.31 -1.43 -15.78
CA THR A 3 -0.75 -2.67 -15.22
C THR A 3 -0.29 -3.60 -16.33
N LEU A 4 0.92 -4.14 -16.21
CA LEU A 4 1.48 -5.20 -17.03
C LEU A 4 1.75 -6.41 -16.14
N ILE A 5 1.26 -7.59 -16.52
CA ILE A 5 1.43 -8.83 -15.76
C ILE A 5 2.16 -9.83 -16.64
N PHE A 6 3.21 -10.47 -16.09
CA PHE A 6 3.98 -11.50 -16.79
C PHE A 6 4.61 -12.49 -15.79
N PHE A 7 4.49 -13.78 -16.05
CA PHE A 7 5.05 -14.86 -15.21
C PHE A 7 4.74 -14.71 -13.71
N GLY A 8 3.58 -14.16 -13.36
CA GLY A 8 3.20 -13.91 -11.98
C GLY A 8 3.76 -12.61 -11.38
N TYR A 9 4.69 -11.94 -12.05
CA TYR A 9 5.16 -10.61 -11.69
C TYR A 9 4.24 -9.54 -12.26
N SER A 10 4.20 -8.38 -11.65
CA SER A 10 3.47 -7.26 -12.23
C SER A 10 4.23 -5.94 -12.08
N ILE A 11 4.02 -5.06 -13.07
CA ILE A 11 4.51 -3.68 -13.07
C ILE A 11 3.28 -2.80 -13.19
N ARG A 12 3.15 -1.82 -12.30
CA ARG A 12 1.99 -0.92 -12.29
C ARG A 12 2.43 0.53 -12.23
N LEU A 13 1.87 1.35 -13.12
CA LEU A 13 1.94 2.80 -13.00
C LEU A 13 0.69 3.25 -12.27
N HIS A 14 0.85 3.89 -11.13
CA HIS A 14 -0.26 4.22 -10.24
C HIS A 14 -0.21 5.68 -9.81
N HIS A 15 -1.36 6.35 -9.91
CA HIS A 15 -1.54 7.66 -9.33
C HIS A 15 -2.30 7.50 -8.01
N TRP A 16 -1.60 7.70 -6.92
CA TRP A 16 -2.18 7.62 -5.58
C TRP A 16 -2.88 8.92 -5.26
N ILE A 17 -4.20 8.87 -5.12
CA ILE A 17 -5.02 10.02 -4.74
C ILE A 17 -5.80 9.78 -3.47
N ARG A 18 -5.79 8.56 -2.97
CA ARG A 18 -6.48 8.13 -1.75
C ARG A 18 -5.49 7.51 -0.80
N SER A 19 -5.68 7.79 0.49
CA SER A 19 -4.96 7.07 1.53
C SER A 19 -5.46 5.63 1.65
N ASP A 20 -4.60 4.77 2.18
CA ASP A 20 -5.00 3.44 2.63
C ASP A 20 -5.91 3.56 3.85
N ASP A 21 -6.52 2.45 4.23
CA ASP A 21 -7.22 2.36 5.51
C ASP A 21 -6.21 2.59 6.64
N ARG A 22 -6.35 3.71 7.35
CA ARG A 22 -5.41 4.16 8.38
C ARG A 22 -5.75 3.68 9.77
N ARG A 23 -6.81 2.89 9.92
CA ARG A 23 -7.20 2.36 11.24
C ARG A 23 -6.25 1.28 11.72
N PHE A 24 -5.79 0.44 10.79
CA PHE A 24 -4.88 -0.67 11.10
C PHE A 24 -3.91 -0.88 9.94
N PHE A 25 -2.76 -1.48 10.27
CA PHE A 25 -1.77 -1.83 9.26
C PHE A 25 -2.26 -3.01 8.41
N HIS A 26 -1.79 -3.06 7.16
CA HIS A 26 -1.96 -4.22 6.30
C HIS A 26 -0.61 -4.70 5.78
N ASP A 27 -0.56 -5.94 5.33
CA ASP A 27 0.60 -6.50 4.65
C ASP A 27 0.26 -6.81 3.19
N HIS A 28 1.10 -7.56 2.51
CA HIS A 28 0.96 -7.83 1.08
C HIS A 28 1.10 -9.32 0.77
N ALA A 29 0.60 -9.71 -0.41
CA ALA A 29 0.75 -11.07 -0.92
C ALA A 29 2.15 -11.32 -1.49
N CYS A 30 2.91 -10.27 -1.81
CA CYS A 30 4.19 -10.35 -2.49
C CYS A 30 5.13 -9.24 -2.04
N ASN A 31 6.41 -9.42 -2.33
CA ASN A 31 7.40 -8.36 -2.16
C ASN A 31 7.16 -7.28 -3.21
N LEU A 32 7.49 -6.05 -2.90
CA LEU A 32 7.31 -4.95 -3.82
C LEU A 32 8.48 -3.96 -3.79
N THR A 33 8.64 -3.27 -4.91
CA THR A 33 9.53 -2.13 -5.05
C THR A 33 8.71 -0.97 -5.60
N SER A 34 8.82 0.19 -4.99
CA SER A 34 8.12 1.39 -5.40
C SER A 34 9.12 2.46 -5.82
N ILE A 35 8.95 2.98 -7.03
CA ILE A 35 9.69 4.14 -7.52
C ILE A 35 8.73 5.32 -7.53
N VAL A 36 8.98 6.31 -6.69
CA VAL A 36 8.15 7.52 -6.61
C VAL A 36 8.62 8.50 -7.65
N LEU A 37 7.79 8.76 -8.65
CA LEU A 37 8.11 9.58 -9.81
C LEU A 37 7.76 11.04 -9.59
N LYS A 38 6.65 11.32 -8.89
CA LYS A 38 6.18 12.67 -8.63
C LYS A 38 5.33 12.69 -7.35
N GLY A 39 5.43 13.79 -6.59
CA GLY A 39 4.65 13.96 -5.35
C GLY A 39 5.33 13.36 -4.13
N GLN A 40 4.54 13.16 -3.10
CA GLN A 40 5.04 12.62 -1.83
C GLN A 40 3.89 11.99 -1.04
N TYR A 41 4.26 11.13 -0.09
CA TYR A 41 3.33 10.56 0.87
C TYR A 41 4.10 10.07 2.11
N LYS A 42 3.35 9.71 3.16
CA LYS A 42 3.92 9.07 4.34
C LYS A 42 3.69 7.58 4.27
N ASN A 43 4.75 6.81 4.50
CA ASN A 43 4.67 5.37 4.70
C ASN A 43 4.73 5.13 6.21
N VAL A 44 3.62 4.71 6.78
CA VAL A 44 3.49 4.51 8.23
C VAL A 44 3.62 3.04 8.54
N THR A 45 4.58 2.71 9.39
CA THR A 45 4.86 1.33 9.81
C THR A 45 4.81 1.24 11.33
N PRO A 46 4.82 0.03 11.93
CA PRO A 46 4.95 -0.10 13.38
C PRO A 46 6.21 0.56 13.96
N ASP A 47 7.24 0.77 13.14
CA ASP A 47 8.49 1.41 13.57
C ASP A 47 8.47 2.94 13.44
N GLY A 48 7.45 3.51 12.85
CA GLY A 48 7.30 4.95 12.71
C GLY A 48 6.79 5.42 11.36
N GLU A 49 6.77 6.73 11.18
CA GLU A 49 6.35 7.38 9.94
C GLU A 49 7.58 7.78 9.13
N PHE A 50 7.54 7.52 7.82
CA PHE A 50 8.61 7.85 6.91
C PHE A 50 8.07 8.67 5.75
N LEU A 51 8.59 9.88 5.58
CA LEU A 51 8.25 10.71 4.43
C LEU A 51 8.92 10.14 3.18
N VAL A 52 8.13 9.86 2.16
CA VAL A 52 8.61 9.38 0.85
C VAL A 52 8.33 10.47 -0.16
N LYS A 53 9.38 11.05 -0.71
CA LYS A 53 9.30 12.19 -1.63
C LYS A 53 10.00 11.88 -2.94
N ALA A 54 9.37 12.23 -4.06
CA ALA A 54 9.97 12.04 -5.39
C ALA A 54 11.21 12.89 -5.60
N PRO A 55 12.25 12.42 -6.31
CA PRO A 55 12.37 11.03 -6.78
C PRO A 55 12.94 10.12 -5.68
N SER A 56 12.36 8.95 -5.52
CA SER A 56 12.86 7.99 -4.53
C SER A 56 12.47 6.56 -4.91
N ILE A 57 13.14 5.60 -4.27
CA ILE A 57 12.86 4.18 -4.43
C ILE A 57 12.87 3.54 -3.05
N TRP A 58 11.92 2.66 -2.80
CA TRP A 58 11.90 1.87 -1.58
C TRP A 58 11.38 0.46 -1.84
N HIS A 59 11.74 -0.45 -0.97
CA HIS A 59 11.40 -1.87 -1.07
C HIS A 59 10.67 -2.30 0.19
N ALA A 60 9.71 -3.21 0.03
CA ALA A 60 9.04 -3.85 1.16
C ALA A 60 8.89 -5.35 0.90
N LYS A 61 9.16 -6.14 1.93
CA LYS A 61 8.80 -7.56 1.91
C LYS A 61 7.29 -7.70 2.10
N ALA A 62 6.73 -8.80 1.61
CA ALA A 62 5.30 -9.08 1.75
C ALA A 62 4.84 -9.00 3.21
N GLU A 63 5.69 -9.38 4.15
CA GLU A 63 5.38 -9.38 5.59
C GLU A 63 5.37 -8.00 6.23
N GLN A 64 5.91 -6.99 5.57
CA GLN A 64 5.96 -5.64 6.12
C GLN A 64 4.56 -5.07 6.30
N ARG A 65 4.23 -4.71 7.52
CA ARG A 65 2.96 -4.06 7.87
C ARG A 65 3.09 -2.56 7.67
N HIS A 66 2.11 -1.97 7.00
CA HIS A 66 2.10 -0.52 6.82
C HIS A 66 0.74 0.00 6.39
N TYR A 67 0.63 1.31 6.26
CA TYR A 67 -0.38 1.98 5.45
C TYR A 67 0.24 3.25 4.85
N LEU A 68 -0.31 3.68 3.72
CA LEU A 68 0.11 4.93 3.08
C LEU A 68 -0.85 6.05 3.45
N ASP A 69 -0.30 7.15 3.90
CA ASP A 69 -1.05 8.37 4.17
C ASP A 69 -0.76 9.35 3.04
N ILE A 70 -1.72 9.52 2.14
CA ILE A 70 -1.56 10.28 0.90
C ILE A 70 -2.11 11.68 1.09
N PRO A 71 -1.27 12.72 0.97
CA PRO A 71 -1.74 14.10 1.06
C PRO A 71 -2.52 14.50 -0.19
N LYS A 72 -3.26 15.59 -0.10
CA LYS A 72 -3.91 16.21 -1.25
C LYS A 72 -2.86 16.50 -2.33
N GLY A 73 -3.17 16.18 -3.59
CA GLY A 73 -2.23 16.26 -4.70
C GLY A 73 -1.63 14.91 -5.07
N GLY A 74 -1.55 14.00 -4.13
CA GLY A 74 -1.18 12.61 -4.39
C GLY A 74 0.26 12.39 -4.80
N ALA A 75 0.49 11.21 -5.37
CA ALA A 75 1.81 10.81 -5.86
C ALA A 75 1.68 9.86 -7.06
N TRP A 76 2.64 9.96 -7.97
CA TRP A 76 2.79 9.03 -9.10
C TRP A 76 3.90 8.05 -8.78
N THR A 77 3.60 6.76 -8.88
CA THR A 77 4.56 5.70 -8.58
C THR A 77 4.58 4.63 -9.66
N LEU A 78 5.75 4.04 -9.85
CA LEU A 78 5.92 2.83 -10.63
C LEU A 78 6.20 1.70 -9.66
N LEU A 79 5.28 0.72 -9.64
CA LEU A 79 5.31 -0.38 -8.67
C LEU A 79 5.71 -1.68 -9.35
N PHE A 80 6.69 -2.36 -8.76
CA PHE A 80 7.11 -3.68 -9.19
C PHE A 80 6.72 -4.69 -8.12
N PHE A 81 5.81 -5.60 -8.46
CA PHE A 81 5.37 -6.65 -7.55
C PHE A 81 6.00 -7.98 -7.93
N GLY A 82 6.56 -8.67 -6.94
CA GLY A 82 7.00 -10.04 -7.09
C GLY A 82 5.84 -11.01 -7.24
N ARG A 83 6.14 -12.29 -7.35
CA ARG A 83 5.10 -13.32 -7.39
C ARG A 83 4.36 -13.37 -6.05
N PRO A 84 3.02 -13.48 -6.07
CA PRO A 84 2.28 -13.73 -4.84
C PRO A 84 2.76 -15.03 -4.18
N ARG A 85 3.05 -14.95 -2.87
CA ARG A 85 3.54 -16.11 -2.11
C ARG A 85 2.83 -16.32 -0.79
N ARG A 86 1.88 -15.46 -0.46
CA ARG A 86 1.09 -15.53 0.77
C ARG A 86 -0.20 -14.73 0.61
N LYS A 87 -1.12 -14.91 1.55
CA LYS A 87 -2.33 -14.08 1.61
C LYS A 87 -2.03 -12.81 2.37
N TRP A 88 -2.56 -11.67 1.88
CA TRP A 88 -2.46 -10.41 2.60
C TRP A 88 -3.65 -10.21 3.54
N GLY A 89 -3.52 -9.31 4.50
CA GLY A 89 -4.60 -9.00 5.41
C GLY A 89 -4.31 -7.79 6.27
N PHE A 90 -5.28 -7.44 7.11
CA PHE A 90 -5.16 -6.37 8.09
C PHE A 90 -4.75 -6.93 9.44
N TRP A 91 -3.91 -6.19 10.15
CA TRP A 91 -3.43 -6.58 11.47
C TRP A 91 -4.16 -5.78 12.55
N VAL A 92 -5.03 -6.45 13.28
CA VAL A 92 -5.80 -5.87 14.37
C VAL A 92 -5.27 -6.45 15.68
N ASN A 93 -4.53 -5.63 16.45
CA ASN A 93 -3.92 -6.04 17.72
C ASN A 93 -3.14 -7.37 17.62
N ASP A 94 -2.19 -7.43 16.67
CA ASP A 94 -1.36 -8.61 16.41
C ASP A 94 -2.09 -9.84 15.86
N HIS A 95 -3.36 -9.71 15.51
CA HIS A 95 -4.13 -10.75 14.83
C HIS A 95 -4.37 -10.36 13.38
N LYS A 96 -4.04 -11.26 12.46
CA LYS A 96 -4.25 -11.03 11.04
C LYS A 96 -5.68 -11.38 10.64
N TRP A 97 -6.36 -10.43 10.03
CA TRP A 97 -7.73 -10.57 9.55
C TRP A 97 -7.73 -10.61 8.02
N ARG A 98 -8.53 -11.51 7.44
CA ARG A 98 -8.78 -11.50 6.00
C ARG A 98 -9.44 -10.18 5.61
N PRO A 99 -9.15 -9.64 4.41
CA PRO A 99 -9.74 -8.37 3.98
C PRO A 99 -11.27 -8.35 4.03
N LEU A 100 -11.93 -9.42 3.55
CA LEU A 100 -13.38 -9.50 3.59
C LEU A 100 -13.93 -9.44 5.00
N ARG A 101 -13.33 -10.18 5.94
CA ARG A 101 -13.76 -10.19 7.34
C ARG A 101 -13.54 -8.82 7.98
N TYR A 102 -12.41 -8.20 7.67
CA TYR A 102 -12.07 -6.88 8.19
C TYR A 102 -13.11 -5.84 7.75
N PHE A 103 -13.39 -5.78 6.44
CA PHE A 103 -14.35 -4.81 5.91
C PHE A 103 -15.78 -5.11 6.36
N HIS A 104 -16.11 -6.38 6.58
CA HIS A 104 -17.42 -6.74 7.11
C HIS A 104 -17.64 -6.17 8.52
N LYS A 105 -16.61 -6.22 9.37
CA LYS A 105 -16.69 -5.71 10.74
C LYS A 105 -16.56 -4.20 10.84
N TYR A 106 -15.56 -3.64 10.16
CA TYR A 106 -15.17 -2.24 10.33
C TYR A 106 -15.68 -1.32 9.23
N GLY A 107 -16.20 -1.88 8.13
CA GLY A 107 -16.63 -1.10 6.98
C GLY A 107 -15.46 -0.55 6.18
N ILE A 108 -15.77 -0.01 5.00
CA ILE A 108 -14.79 0.67 4.15
C ILE A 108 -14.84 2.15 4.48
N ILE A 109 -13.67 2.77 4.71
CA ILE A 109 -13.60 4.20 4.98
C ILE A 109 -14.03 4.98 3.74
N GLN A 110 -14.99 5.90 3.93
CA GLN A 110 -15.42 6.87 2.94
C GLN A 110 -14.81 8.22 3.35
N ASP A 111 -13.54 8.39 3.04
CA ASP A 111 -12.80 9.62 3.33
C ASP A 111 -12.95 10.56 2.15
N GLU A 112 -13.00 11.87 2.38
CA GLU A 112 -13.04 12.85 1.29
C GLU A 112 -11.82 12.79 0.37
N ASN A 113 -10.72 12.22 0.83
CA ASN A 113 -9.56 11.92 0.01
C ASN A 113 -9.71 10.65 -0.82
N TYR A 114 -10.76 9.88 -0.61
CA TYR A 114 -11.12 8.73 -1.44
C TYR A 114 -11.98 9.21 -2.59
N GLN A 115 -11.49 9.03 -3.78
CA GLN A 115 -12.19 9.57 -4.95
C GLN A 115 -12.51 8.52 -5.98
#